data_635504ad7d1ba95672bb69a418b2f4ca
#
_entry.id   635504ad7d1ba95672bb69a418b2f4ca
#
_cell.length_a   1.000
_cell.length_b   1.000
_cell.length_c   1.000
_cell.angle_alpha   90.00
_cell.angle_beta   90.00
_cell.angle_gamma   90.00
#
_symmetry.space_group_name_H-M   'P 1'
#
loop_
_entity.id
_entity.type
_entity.pdbx_description
1 polymer ?
#
loop_
_entity_poly.entity_id
_entity_poly.type
_entity_poly.pdbx_seq_one_letter_code
_entity_poly.pdbx_strand_id
1 'polypeptide(L)'
;MATKSSTKSKRTQERKSSRSQASNRKRQSADTEVNALELLEQDHRQVEEWFDQYDELPEGDRRKAELAEKLCLALKVHAQIEEEMFYPQAREATKDKDLLDEAVVEHATVKNLIREIEAMKVGEDLFDAKIRVLGEMVKQHVKEEEEELFPEVESAEMDLDALGKELGERKYELMSKLAE
;
A
#
# COMPACT_ATOMS: atom_id res chain seq x y z
N MET A 1 52.67 -20.64 -56.64
CA MET A 1 53.13 -19.42 -55.93
C MET A 1 52.04 -18.96 -55.00
N ALA A 2 52.40 -18.71 -53.79
CA ALA A 2 51.55 -18.37 -52.66
C ALA A 2 50.82 -17.05 -52.77
N THR A 3 49.67 -16.92 -52.14
CA THR A 3 49.43 -15.80 -51.22
C THR A 3 48.37 -16.13 -50.18
N LYS A 4 48.86 -16.22 -48.94
CA LYS A 4 48.06 -16.07 -47.71
C LYS A 4 47.71 -14.59 -47.54
N SER A 5 46.52 -14.24 -47.14
CA SER A 5 46.34 -13.20 -46.13
C SER A 5 44.88 -12.95 -45.77
N SER A 6 44.66 -12.90 -44.51
CA SER A 6 43.86 -11.98 -43.76
C SER A 6 42.41 -12.38 -43.41
N THR A 7 42.35 -13.21 -42.36
CA THR A 7 41.13 -13.37 -41.56
C THR A 7 41.48 -13.06 -40.09
N LYS A 8 41.66 -11.78 -39.72
CA LYS A 8 41.95 -11.42 -38.31
C LYS A 8 41.47 -10.01 -37.92
N SER A 9 40.30 -9.60 -38.36
CA SER A 9 39.81 -8.27 -37.96
C SER A 9 38.30 -8.15 -37.71
N LYS A 10 37.55 -9.26 -37.63
CA LYS A 10 36.10 -9.18 -37.34
C LYS A 10 35.67 -9.66 -35.95
N ARG A 11 36.60 -10.09 -35.10
CA ARG A 11 36.22 -10.71 -33.79
C ARG A 11 36.36 -9.75 -32.58
N THR A 12 36.82 -8.54 -32.77
CA THR A 12 37.06 -7.57 -31.67
C THR A 12 35.98 -6.50 -31.55
N GLN A 13 35.12 -6.33 -32.55
CA GLN A 13 34.05 -5.34 -32.52
C GLN A 13 32.74 -5.82 -31.90
N GLU A 14 32.45 -7.13 -31.95
CA GLU A 14 31.21 -7.68 -31.37
C GLU A 14 31.22 -7.79 -29.85
N ARG A 15 32.41 -7.80 -29.20
CA ARG A 15 32.53 -7.89 -27.73
C ARG A 15 32.40 -6.54 -27.00
N LYS A 16 32.41 -5.42 -27.71
CA LYS A 16 32.23 -4.09 -27.11
C LYS A 16 30.76 -3.60 -27.08
N SER A 17 29.92 -4.12 -27.97
CA SER A 17 28.50 -3.76 -28.05
C SER A 17 27.64 -4.42 -26.97
N SER A 18 27.97 -5.66 -26.57
CA SER A 18 27.18 -6.37 -25.56
C SER A 18 27.42 -5.91 -24.11
N ARG A 19 28.52 -5.21 -23.85
CA ARG A 19 28.86 -4.74 -22.49
C ARG A 19 28.25 -3.39 -22.15
N SER A 20 27.89 -2.57 -23.15
CA SER A 20 27.21 -1.28 -22.94
C SER A 20 25.69 -1.43 -22.80
N GLN A 21 25.08 -2.50 -23.36
CA GLN A 21 23.64 -2.75 -23.19
C GLN A 21 23.29 -3.40 -21.86
N ALA A 22 24.22 -4.15 -21.24
CA ALA A 22 24.02 -4.74 -19.92
C ALA A 22 24.14 -3.72 -18.77
N SER A 23 24.93 -2.66 -18.94
CA SER A 23 25.08 -1.59 -17.93
C SER A 23 23.93 -0.57 -17.98
N ASN A 24 23.20 -0.48 -19.11
CA ASN A 24 22.06 0.43 -19.24
C ASN A 24 20.73 -0.22 -18.78
N ARG A 25 20.66 -1.57 -18.72
CA ARG A 25 19.50 -2.27 -18.13
C ARG A 25 19.50 -2.26 -16.61
N LYS A 26 20.63 -1.96 -15.97
CA LYS A 26 20.76 -1.91 -14.50
C LYS A 26 20.56 -0.51 -13.91
N ARG A 27 20.24 0.47 -14.77
CA ARG A 27 19.93 1.86 -14.37
C ARG A 27 18.49 2.31 -14.65
N GLN A 28 17.60 1.37 -15.00
CA GLN A 28 16.18 1.62 -15.25
C GLN A 28 15.25 0.90 -14.28
N SER A 29 15.73 0.46 -13.12
CA SER A 29 14.95 0.46 -11.90
C SER A 29 15.28 1.78 -11.19
N ALA A 30 14.90 2.89 -11.76
CA ALA A 30 14.63 4.08 -10.99
C ALA A 30 13.43 3.67 -10.11
N ASP A 31 13.65 3.51 -8.82
CA ASP A 31 12.60 3.58 -7.83
C ASP A 31 11.79 4.83 -8.19
N THR A 32 10.62 4.66 -8.76
CA THR A 32 9.58 5.66 -8.68
C THR A 32 9.26 5.66 -7.19
N GLU A 33 9.91 6.54 -6.43
CA GLU A 33 9.56 6.77 -5.04
C GLU A 33 8.09 7.21 -5.08
N VAL A 34 7.23 6.34 -4.58
CA VAL A 34 5.79 6.56 -4.49
C VAL A 34 5.61 7.62 -3.40
N ASN A 35 4.93 8.72 -3.71
CA ASN A 35 4.68 9.75 -2.72
C ASN A 35 3.67 9.28 -1.65
N ALA A 36 3.49 10.07 -0.60
CA ALA A 36 2.64 9.68 0.54
C ALA A 36 1.21 9.36 0.14
N LEU A 37 0.58 10.20 -0.70
CA LEU A 37 -0.80 9.98 -1.12
C LEU A 37 -0.93 8.76 -2.04
N GLU A 38 -0.03 8.60 -3.00
CA GLU A 38 0.00 7.43 -3.86
C GLU A 38 0.19 6.13 -3.08
N LEU A 39 0.98 6.13 -1.99
CA LEU A 39 1.16 4.98 -1.12
C LEU A 39 -0.13 4.63 -0.38
N LEU A 40 -0.82 5.63 0.18
CA LEU A 40 -2.08 5.45 0.89
C LEU A 40 -3.19 4.98 -0.06
N GLU A 41 -3.31 5.60 -1.24
CA GLU A 41 -4.25 5.17 -2.29
C GLU A 41 -4.02 3.72 -2.75
N GLN A 42 -2.77 3.29 -2.88
CA GLN A 42 -2.45 1.89 -3.20
C GLN A 42 -2.93 0.94 -2.11
N ASP A 43 -2.82 1.32 -0.84
CA ASP A 43 -3.34 0.54 0.27
C ASP A 43 -4.86 0.46 0.24
N HIS A 44 -5.54 1.56 -0.05
CA HIS A 44 -7.00 1.60 -0.23
C HIS A 44 -7.45 0.63 -1.32
N ARG A 45 -6.83 0.71 -2.52
CA ARG A 45 -7.18 -0.22 -3.62
C ARG A 45 -6.94 -1.67 -3.26
N GLN A 46 -5.88 -1.96 -2.51
CA GLN A 46 -5.57 -3.33 -2.11
C GLN A 46 -6.61 -3.90 -1.13
N VAL A 47 -7.04 -3.13 -0.15
CA VAL A 47 -8.06 -3.61 0.80
C VAL A 47 -9.44 -3.69 0.15
N GLU A 48 -9.81 -2.77 -0.75
CA GLU A 48 -11.03 -2.85 -1.56
C GLU A 48 -11.06 -4.15 -2.37
N GLU A 49 -9.98 -4.47 -3.07
CA GLU A 49 -9.87 -5.72 -3.84
C GLU A 49 -10.04 -6.96 -2.94
N TRP A 50 -9.50 -6.97 -1.73
CA TRP A 50 -9.67 -8.09 -0.81
C TRP A 50 -11.07 -8.20 -0.22
N PHE A 51 -11.77 -7.08 0.00
CA PHE A 51 -13.19 -7.11 0.38
C PHE A 51 -14.04 -7.69 -0.75
N ASP A 52 -13.82 -7.28 -2.00
CA ASP A 52 -14.51 -7.82 -3.18
C ASP A 52 -14.25 -9.34 -3.31
N GLN A 53 -12.99 -9.77 -3.19
CA GLN A 53 -12.66 -11.20 -3.18
C GLN A 53 -13.33 -11.95 -2.04
N TYR A 54 -13.44 -11.35 -0.86
CA TYR A 54 -14.12 -11.96 0.29
C TYR A 54 -15.61 -12.18 0.02
N ASP A 55 -16.29 -11.21 -0.57
CA ASP A 55 -17.72 -11.29 -0.88
C ASP A 55 -18.05 -12.29 -1.99
N GLU A 56 -17.13 -12.52 -2.92
CA GLU A 56 -17.27 -13.54 -3.97
C GLU A 56 -17.14 -14.99 -3.44
N LEU A 57 -16.56 -15.19 -2.26
CA LEU A 57 -16.36 -16.53 -1.71
C LEU A 57 -17.65 -17.09 -1.09
N PRO A 58 -17.96 -18.38 -1.33
CA PRO A 58 -19.07 -19.06 -0.68
C PRO A 58 -18.97 -19.07 0.84
N GLU A 59 -20.10 -19.18 1.51
CA GLU A 59 -20.14 -19.39 2.96
C GLU A 59 -19.32 -20.63 3.36
N GLY A 60 -18.48 -20.51 4.38
CA GLY A 60 -17.63 -21.59 4.88
C GLY A 60 -16.37 -21.87 4.05
N ASP A 61 -16.07 -21.10 3.01
CA ASP A 61 -14.82 -21.23 2.27
C ASP A 61 -13.62 -20.86 3.18
N ARG A 62 -12.61 -21.74 3.21
CA ARG A 62 -11.42 -21.55 4.06
C ARG A 62 -10.62 -20.31 3.71
N ARG A 63 -10.66 -19.85 2.45
CA ARG A 63 -9.99 -18.64 2.00
C ARG A 63 -10.52 -17.37 2.68
N LYS A 64 -11.74 -17.41 3.20
CA LYS A 64 -12.31 -16.31 4.01
C LYS A 64 -11.49 -16.02 5.26
N ALA A 65 -10.94 -17.05 5.91
CA ALA A 65 -10.07 -16.87 7.07
C ALA A 65 -8.80 -16.10 6.70
N GLU A 66 -8.12 -16.54 5.63
CA GLU A 66 -6.88 -15.92 5.15
C GLU A 66 -7.10 -14.46 4.70
N LEU A 67 -8.23 -14.19 4.03
CA LEU A 67 -8.57 -12.83 3.61
C LEU A 67 -8.92 -11.93 4.80
N ALA A 68 -9.67 -12.44 5.79
CA ALA A 68 -10.00 -11.68 6.99
C ALA A 68 -8.72 -11.32 7.79
N GLU A 69 -7.78 -12.24 7.94
CA GLU A 69 -6.49 -11.99 8.57
C GLU A 69 -5.68 -10.91 7.82
N LYS A 70 -5.62 -11.00 6.49
CA LYS A 70 -4.93 -10.01 5.65
C LYS A 70 -5.58 -8.63 5.76
N LEU A 71 -6.91 -8.55 5.69
CA LEU A 71 -7.66 -7.31 5.84
C LEU A 71 -7.40 -6.67 7.20
N CYS A 72 -7.56 -7.44 8.29
CA CYS A 72 -7.34 -6.94 9.64
C CYS A 72 -5.90 -6.42 9.85
N LEU A 73 -4.91 -7.16 9.35
CA LEU A 73 -3.51 -6.75 9.44
C LEU A 73 -3.24 -5.47 8.65
N ALA A 74 -3.66 -5.43 7.38
CA ALA A 74 -3.43 -4.28 6.51
C ALA A 74 -4.08 -3.01 7.06
N LEU A 75 -5.34 -3.09 7.48
CA LEU A 75 -6.07 -1.96 8.05
C LEU A 75 -5.46 -1.44 9.36
N LYS A 76 -4.93 -2.32 10.22
CA LYS A 76 -4.21 -1.91 11.44
C LYS A 76 -2.93 -1.15 11.10
N VAL A 77 -2.16 -1.66 10.14
CA VAL A 77 -0.90 -1.04 9.71
C VAL A 77 -1.16 0.31 9.05
N HIS A 78 -2.12 0.36 8.14
CA HIS A 78 -2.53 1.57 7.43
C HIS A 78 -2.95 2.67 8.42
N ALA A 79 -3.94 2.42 9.26
CA ALA A 79 -4.37 3.36 10.28
C ALA A 79 -3.24 3.80 11.22
N GLN A 80 -2.26 2.93 11.51
CA GLN A 80 -1.15 3.27 12.38
C GLN A 80 -0.16 4.23 11.70
N ILE A 81 0.20 4.02 10.43
CA ILE A 81 1.12 4.93 9.71
C ILE A 81 0.50 6.31 9.51
N GLU A 82 -0.82 6.38 9.29
CA GLU A 82 -1.53 7.64 9.17
C GLU A 82 -1.58 8.39 10.50
N GLU A 83 -1.98 7.76 11.58
CA GLU A 83 -2.06 8.38 12.90
C GLU A 83 -0.69 8.79 13.46
N GLU A 84 0.36 8.02 13.16
CA GLU A 84 1.72 8.31 13.64
C GLU A 84 2.42 9.40 12.83
N MET A 85 2.17 9.48 11.52
CA MET A 85 3.03 10.24 10.62
C MET A 85 2.27 11.16 9.65
N PHE A 86 1.22 10.66 8.97
CA PHE A 86 0.51 11.43 7.96
C PHE A 86 -0.41 12.51 8.58
N TYR A 87 -1.32 12.13 9.47
CA TYR A 87 -2.26 13.07 10.08
C TYR A 87 -1.60 14.19 10.89
N PRO A 88 -0.52 13.97 11.66
CA PRO A 88 0.16 15.07 12.32
C PRO A 88 0.69 16.13 11.35
N GLN A 89 1.28 15.72 10.22
CA GLN A 89 1.78 16.65 9.21
C GLN A 89 0.65 17.31 8.42
N ALA A 90 -0.38 16.55 8.04
CA ALA A 90 -1.58 17.09 7.39
C ALA A 90 -2.27 18.14 8.27
N ARG A 91 -2.37 17.92 9.60
CA ARG A 91 -2.96 18.85 10.56
C ARG A 91 -2.21 20.20 10.66
N GLU A 92 -0.89 20.18 10.43
CA GLU A 92 -0.10 21.40 10.39
C GLU A 92 -0.26 22.15 9.06
N ALA A 93 -0.45 21.42 7.97
CA ALA A 93 -0.46 21.94 6.62
C ALA A 93 -1.86 22.36 6.13
N THR A 94 -2.92 21.68 6.54
CA THR A 94 -4.31 21.92 6.10
C THR A 94 -5.08 22.82 7.06
N LYS A 95 -6.24 23.31 6.61
CA LYS A 95 -7.11 24.18 7.40
C LYS A 95 -8.25 23.42 8.06
N ASP A 96 -8.76 22.40 7.41
CA ASP A 96 -9.86 21.59 7.91
C ASP A 96 -9.34 20.51 8.86
N LYS A 97 -9.45 20.81 10.16
CA LYS A 97 -9.03 19.88 11.21
C LYS A 97 -10.15 18.93 11.62
N ASP A 98 -11.38 19.25 11.26
CA ASP A 98 -12.54 18.44 11.64
C ASP A 98 -12.50 17.10 10.87
N LEU A 99 -12.13 17.10 9.59
CA LEU A 99 -11.91 15.89 8.81
C LEU A 99 -10.89 14.94 9.46
N LEU A 100 -9.78 15.48 9.95
CA LEU A 100 -8.75 14.68 10.64
C LEU A 100 -9.22 14.15 12.00
N ASP A 101 -10.05 14.89 12.70
CA ASP A 101 -10.66 14.44 13.96
C ASP A 101 -11.69 13.33 13.72
N GLU A 102 -12.49 13.43 12.65
CA GLU A 102 -13.41 12.38 12.20
C GLU A 102 -12.66 11.12 11.81
N ALA A 103 -11.63 11.22 11.00
CA ALA A 103 -10.78 10.08 10.58
C ALA A 103 -10.20 9.32 11.80
N VAL A 104 -9.72 10.02 12.83
CA VAL A 104 -9.23 9.39 14.07
C VAL A 104 -10.33 8.62 14.80
N VAL A 105 -11.56 9.15 14.85
CA VAL A 105 -12.71 8.48 15.49
C VAL A 105 -13.12 7.25 14.67
N GLU A 106 -13.14 7.35 13.36
CA GLU A 106 -13.44 6.23 12.45
C GLU A 106 -12.40 5.11 12.61
N HIS A 107 -11.11 5.44 12.62
CA HIS A 107 -10.04 4.48 12.91
C HIS A 107 -10.20 3.77 14.25
N ALA A 108 -10.59 4.49 15.30
CA ALA A 108 -10.85 3.88 16.60
C ALA A 108 -12.01 2.88 16.52
N THR A 109 -13.04 3.18 15.74
CA THR A 109 -14.20 2.31 15.54
C THR A 109 -13.83 1.07 14.71
N VAL A 110 -13.09 1.26 13.61
CA VAL A 110 -12.53 0.18 12.77
C VAL A 110 -11.65 -0.74 13.60
N LYS A 111 -10.72 -0.22 14.39
CA LYS A 111 -9.85 -1.00 15.28
C LYS A 111 -10.62 -1.80 16.32
N ASN A 112 -11.73 -1.27 16.85
CA ASN A 112 -12.60 -2.01 17.75
C ASN A 112 -13.25 -3.19 17.05
N LEU A 113 -13.81 -2.98 15.85
CA LEU A 113 -14.45 -4.03 15.08
C LEU A 113 -13.45 -5.11 14.63
N ILE A 114 -12.23 -4.71 14.25
CA ILE A 114 -11.14 -5.65 13.95
C ILE A 114 -10.85 -6.55 15.15
N ARG A 115 -10.72 -6.01 16.37
CA ARG A 115 -10.50 -6.83 17.58
C ARG A 115 -11.62 -7.84 17.83
N GLU A 116 -12.86 -7.46 17.54
CA GLU A 116 -13.99 -8.38 17.65
C GLU A 116 -13.92 -9.50 16.59
N ILE A 117 -13.54 -9.17 15.34
CA ILE A 117 -13.36 -10.16 14.26
C ILE A 117 -12.21 -11.12 14.59
N GLU A 118 -11.08 -10.61 15.06
CA GLU A 118 -9.91 -11.42 15.44
C GLU A 118 -10.18 -12.38 16.61
N ALA A 119 -11.15 -12.07 17.46
CA ALA A 119 -11.60 -12.94 18.55
C ALA A 119 -12.56 -14.04 18.10
N MET A 120 -13.01 -14.03 16.85
CA MET A 120 -13.99 -14.97 16.29
C MET A 120 -13.33 -15.95 15.32
N LYS A 121 -14.07 -17.02 15.00
CA LYS A 121 -13.70 -17.97 13.95
C LYS A 121 -14.62 -17.79 12.74
N VAL A 122 -14.07 -17.99 11.56
CA VAL A 122 -14.87 -18.05 10.32
C VAL A 122 -15.97 -19.08 10.45
N GLY A 123 -17.20 -18.69 10.10
CA GLY A 123 -18.40 -19.51 10.23
C GLY A 123 -19.13 -19.37 11.56
N GLU A 124 -18.62 -18.59 12.52
CA GLU A 124 -19.41 -18.20 13.70
C GLU A 124 -20.48 -17.17 13.32
N ASP A 125 -21.57 -17.17 14.07
CA ASP A 125 -22.66 -16.21 13.89
C ASP A 125 -22.12 -14.77 13.88
N LEU A 126 -22.55 -13.98 12.92
CA LEU A 126 -22.15 -12.57 12.71
C LEU A 126 -20.72 -12.35 12.17
N PHE A 127 -19.87 -13.37 11.97
CA PHE A 127 -18.52 -13.14 11.45
C PHE A 127 -18.55 -12.45 10.08
N ASP A 128 -19.27 -13.02 9.10
CA ASP A 128 -19.40 -12.43 7.76
C ASP A 128 -20.11 -11.07 7.79
N ALA A 129 -21.05 -10.87 8.71
CA ALA A 129 -21.73 -9.59 8.87
C ALA A 129 -20.75 -8.49 9.37
N LYS A 130 -19.85 -8.84 10.30
CA LYS A 130 -18.82 -7.90 10.80
C LYS A 130 -17.81 -7.53 9.72
N ILE A 131 -17.37 -8.49 8.88
CA ILE A 131 -16.49 -8.20 7.75
C ILE A 131 -17.17 -7.24 6.77
N ARG A 132 -18.45 -7.43 6.45
CA ARG A 132 -19.18 -6.50 5.58
C ARG A 132 -19.32 -5.10 6.19
N VAL A 133 -19.67 -5.00 7.45
CA VAL A 133 -19.75 -3.71 8.15
C VAL A 133 -18.38 -3.03 8.18
N LEU A 134 -17.30 -3.79 8.40
CA LEU A 134 -15.93 -3.28 8.31
C LEU A 134 -15.64 -2.69 6.92
N GLY A 135 -16.02 -3.41 5.86
CA GLY A 135 -15.85 -2.95 4.48
C GLY A 135 -16.62 -1.65 4.18
N GLU A 136 -17.87 -1.53 4.64
CA GLU A 136 -18.66 -0.30 4.47
C GLU A 136 -18.02 0.89 5.21
N MET A 137 -17.52 0.67 6.43
CA MET A 137 -16.83 1.72 7.19
C MET A 137 -15.55 2.18 6.51
N VAL A 138 -14.71 1.23 6.06
CA VAL A 138 -13.49 1.53 5.34
C VAL A 138 -13.77 2.27 4.03
N LYS A 139 -14.77 1.83 3.26
CA LYS A 139 -15.16 2.50 2.02
C LYS A 139 -15.61 3.94 2.21
N GLN A 140 -16.36 4.23 3.29
CA GLN A 140 -16.78 5.59 3.59
C GLN A 140 -15.57 6.45 3.96
N HIS A 141 -14.71 5.96 4.84
CA HIS A 141 -13.49 6.62 5.27
C HIS A 141 -12.55 6.95 4.09
N VAL A 142 -12.24 5.96 3.24
CA VAL A 142 -11.41 6.13 2.03
C VAL A 142 -11.99 7.20 1.11
N LYS A 143 -13.31 7.23 0.94
CA LYS A 143 -13.97 8.22 0.11
C LYS A 143 -13.76 9.64 0.66
N GLU A 144 -13.93 9.84 1.96
CA GLU A 144 -13.75 11.15 2.60
C GLU A 144 -12.29 11.61 2.53
N GLU A 145 -11.34 10.71 2.73
CA GLU A 145 -9.93 11.04 2.56
C GLU A 145 -9.58 11.42 1.13
N GLU A 146 -9.91 10.59 0.16
CA GLU A 146 -9.53 10.81 -1.24
C GLU A 146 -10.28 11.99 -1.89
N GLU A 147 -11.55 12.22 -1.52
CA GLU A 147 -12.36 13.30 -2.10
C GLU A 147 -12.17 14.65 -1.40
N GLU A 148 -11.81 14.66 -0.10
CA GLU A 148 -11.80 15.88 0.72
C GLU A 148 -10.42 16.19 1.30
N LEU A 149 -9.78 15.26 2.01
CA LEU A 149 -8.51 15.50 2.70
C LEU A 149 -7.30 15.55 1.74
N PHE A 150 -7.17 14.57 0.83
CA PHE A 150 -6.02 14.50 -0.07
C PHE A 150 -5.90 15.72 -1.00
N PRO A 151 -6.98 16.27 -1.58
CA PRO A 151 -6.89 17.53 -2.36
C PRO A 151 -6.40 18.72 -1.53
N GLU A 152 -6.75 18.80 -0.24
CA GLU A 152 -6.21 19.84 0.64
C GLU A 152 -4.72 19.66 0.89
N VAL A 153 -4.29 18.42 1.14
CA VAL A 153 -2.88 18.06 1.36
C VAL A 153 -2.05 18.31 0.11
N GLU A 154 -2.53 17.95 -1.08
CA GLU A 154 -1.84 18.23 -2.36
C GLU A 154 -1.64 19.73 -2.60
N SER A 155 -2.60 20.55 -2.18
CA SER A 155 -2.52 22.01 -2.33
C SER A 155 -1.65 22.68 -1.26
N ALA A 156 -1.27 21.94 -0.23
CA ALA A 156 -0.43 22.41 0.87
C ALA A 156 1.06 22.26 0.54
N GLU A 157 1.92 23.05 1.22
CA GLU A 157 3.38 22.94 1.07
C GLU A 157 3.93 21.78 1.95
N MET A 158 3.62 20.52 1.56
CA MET A 158 4.14 19.30 2.20
C MET A 158 5.14 18.61 1.29
N ASP A 159 6.22 18.06 1.86
CA ASP A 159 7.15 17.17 1.15
C ASP A 159 6.59 15.75 1.11
N LEU A 160 5.65 15.52 0.16
CA LEU A 160 4.96 14.24 0.01
C LEU A 160 5.90 13.10 -0.42
N ASP A 161 6.99 13.40 -1.12
CA ASP A 161 7.97 12.40 -1.54
C ASP A 161 8.78 11.91 -0.33
N ALA A 162 9.28 12.82 0.50
CA ALA A 162 9.98 12.46 1.74
C ALA A 162 9.05 11.69 2.69
N LEU A 163 7.82 12.15 2.88
CA LEU A 163 6.84 11.49 3.73
C LEU A 163 6.48 10.09 3.19
N GLY A 164 6.32 9.93 1.88
CA GLY A 164 6.02 8.64 1.26
C GLY A 164 7.08 7.59 1.55
N LYS A 165 8.36 7.99 1.50
CA LYS A 165 9.47 7.12 1.87
C LYS A 165 9.42 6.71 3.35
N GLU A 166 9.20 7.66 4.26
CA GLU A 166 9.10 7.39 5.70
C GLU A 166 7.90 6.47 6.02
N LEU A 167 6.73 6.71 5.41
CA LEU A 167 5.55 5.85 5.52
C LEU A 167 5.84 4.43 5.04
N GLY A 168 6.50 4.29 3.89
CA GLY A 168 6.87 2.98 3.34
C GLY A 168 7.82 2.20 4.24
N GLU A 169 8.83 2.83 4.81
CA GLU A 169 9.75 2.23 5.78
C GLU A 169 8.99 1.79 7.04
N ARG A 170 8.14 2.65 7.57
CA ARG A 170 7.34 2.35 8.76
C ARG A 170 6.33 1.23 8.53
N LYS A 171 5.66 1.24 7.40
CA LYS A 171 4.74 0.17 6.99
C LYS A 171 5.44 -1.18 6.93
N TYR A 172 6.63 -1.23 6.32
CA TYR A 172 7.42 -2.46 6.25
C TYR A 172 7.80 -2.99 7.64
N GLU A 173 8.22 -2.11 8.56
CA GLU A 173 8.52 -2.49 9.95
C GLU A 173 7.30 -3.08 10.67
N LEU A 174 6.14 -2.41 10.54
CA LEU A 174 4.90 -2.84 11.20
C LEU A 174 4.40 -4.17 10.64
N MET A 175 4.39 -4.34 9.31
CA MET A 175 4.02 -5.60 8.67
C MET A 175 4.90 -6.75 9.13
N SER A 176 6.22 -6.52 9.25
CA SER A 176 7.16 -7.54 9.73
C SER A 176 6.92 -7.96 11.18
N LYS A 177 6.54 -7.01 12.06
CA LYS A 177 6.30 -7.27 13.49
C LYS A 177 4.95 -7.92 13.78
N LEU A 178 3.94 -7.59 13.00
CA LEU A 178 2.56 -8.05 13.24
C LEU A 178 2.23 -9.35 12.49
N ALA A 179 3.10 -9.78 11.56
CA ALA A 179 2.98 -11.06 10.87
C ALA A 179 3.66 -12.24 11.62
N GLU A 180 4.36 -11.98 12.74
CA GLU A 180 4.94 -12.98 13.65
C GLU A 180 3.91 -13.47 14.69
#